data_29927b4491cd6c6ead09ae8bd2af0633
#
_entry.id   29927b4491cd6c6ead09ae8bd2af0633
#
_cell.length_a   1.000
_cell.length_b   1.000
_cell.length_c   1.000
_cell.angle_alpha   90.00
_cell.angle_beta   90.00
_cell.angle_gamma   90.00
#
_symmetry.space_group_name_H-M   'P 1'
#
loop_
_entity.id
_entity.type
_entity.pdbx_description
1 polymer ?
#
loop_
_entity_poly.entity_id
_entity_poly.type
_entity_poly.pdbx_seq_one_letter_code
_entity_poly.pdbx_strand_id
1 'polypeptide(L)'
;SLTTGSAMALATPGALGGEGADKKATVALAMNHFGVSEADLKKVLAAALEKGGEYADLFFEHTITNSIRLMDGAVNNSYSNIDYGVGVRVLIGDQSGYAYVENITLEDMLKAARTAARIASANKGNKPLNLTEKVLKKNYYTVASPWEEVSLKDKMPYLQKLNDQIFALDKRVHKVQASQSDTTSHIFFCNSEGVMFYDYRPMVTLGAVCIMEENGRTENGYAARAYRRGFDFLSDEVVDVIAREAVDQTSLLFKAIKPKGGEMPVVMGAGGSGILLHEAIGHTFEADFNRKNVSIFADQLNKKVCSEHINVVDDGTIP
;
A
#
# COMPACT_ATOMS: atom_id res chain seq x y z
N SER A 1 9.87 -21.97 28.85
CA SER A 1 11.20 -21.67 28.29
C SER A 1 10.96 -21.04 26.91
N LEU A 2 11.01 -19.71 26.87
CA LEU A 2 10.99 -18.93 25.63
C LEU A 2 12.34 -19.11 24.93
N THR A 3 12.34 -19.76 23.79
CA THR A 3 13.50 -19.81 22.91
C THR A 3 13.62 -18.44 22.20
N THR A 4 14.72 -17.80 22.45
CA THR A 4 15.15 -16.56 21.81
C THR A 4 15.34 -16.79 20.31
N GLY A 5 14.40 -16.29 19.50
CA GLY A 5 14.60 -16.17 18.06
C GLY A 5 15.74 -15.19 17.79
N SER A 6 16.75 -15.65 17.07
CA SER A 6 17.86 -14.80 16.61
C SER A 6 17.29 -13.66 15.77
N ALA A 7 17.40 -12.43 16.25
CA ALA A 7 17.17 -11.25 15.46
C ALA A 7 18.26 -11.20 14.36
N MET A 8 17.86 -11.52 13.14
CA MET A 8 18.73 -11.35 11.98
C MET A 8 18.92 -9.85 11.78
N ALA A 9 20.14 -9.35 11.88
CA ALA A 9 20.46 -7.96 11.62
C ALA A 9 20.15 -7.66 10.14
N LEU A 10 19.08 -6.94 9.90
CA LEU A 10 18.71 -6.43 8.58
C LEU A 10 19.78 -5.42 8.13
N ALA A 11 20.30 -5.60 6.93
CA ALA A 11 21.14 -4.58 6.31
C ALA A 11 20.34 -3.28 6.19
N THR A 12 20.89 -2.17 6.65
CA THR A 12 20.22 -0.88 6.70
C THR A 12 19.75 -0.45 5.30
N PRO A 13 18.46 -0.11 5.12
CA PRO A 13 17.91 0.34 3.83
C PRO A 13 18.53 1.63 3.29
N GLY A 14 19.28 2.37 4.10
CA GLY A 14 20.00 3.60 3.69
C GLY A 14 21.00 3.42 2.53
N ALA A 15 21.38 2.18 2.20
CA ALA A 15 22.23 1.87 1.04
C ALA A 15 21.46 1.78 -0.28
N LEU A 16 20.12 1.81 -0.25
CA LEU A 16 19.26 1.56 -1.44
C LEU A 16 18.83 2.84 -2.19
N GLY A 17 19.10 4.03 -1.68
CA GLY A 17 18.57 5.30 -2.17
C GLY A 17 19.55 6.22 -2.92
N GLY A 18 20.80 5.83 -3.17
CA GLY A 18 21.78 6.64 -3.89
C GLY A 18 21.71 6.45 -5.41
N GLU A 19 21.75 7.53 -6.20
CA GLU A 19 22.08 7.46 -7.62
C GLU A 19 23.44 6.77 -7.76
N GLY A 20 23.46 5.52 -8.18
CA GLY A 20 24.68 4.73 -8.35
C GLY A 20 24.76 3.43 -7.53
N ALA A 21 23.74 3.09 -6.72
CA ALA A 21 23.68 1.78 -6.09
C ALA A 21 23.68 0.68 -7.15
N ASP A 22 24.59 -0.27 -7.05
CA ASP A 22 24.77 -1.36 -7.98
C ASP A 22 23.43 -2.11 -8.14
N LYS A 23 22.89 -2.09 -9.36
CA LYS A 23 21.57 -2.65 -9.71
C LYS A 23 21.44 -4.14 -9.35
N LYS A 24 22.56 -4.88 -9.35
CA LYS A 24 22.63 -6.28 -8.88
C LYS A 24 22.45 -6.40 -7.37
N ALA A 25 22.84 -5.40 -6.60
CA ALA A 25 22.73 -5.42 -5.14
C ALA A 25 21.26 -5.47 -4.67
N THR A 26 20.33 -4.89 -5.41
CA THR A 26 18.92 -4.76 -5.02
C THR A 26 18.18 -6.11 -5.04
N VAL A 27 18.27 -6.87 -6.15
CA VAL A 27 17.67 -8.22 -6.24
C VAL A 27 18.42 -9.21 -5.35
N ALA A 28 19.75 -9.11 -5.25
CA ALA A 28 20.53 -9.96 -4.36
C ALA A 28 20.16 -9.73 -2.90
N LEU A 29 19.95 -8.49 -2.47
CA LEU A 29 19.48 -8.16 -1.12
C LEU A 29 18.07 -8.72 -0.87
N ALA A 30 17.16 -8.61 -1.85
CA ALA A 30 15.82 -9.18 -1.74
C ALA A 30 15.86 -10.72 -1.62
N MET A 31 16.64 -11.40 -2.46
CA MET A 31 16.80 -12.85 -2.36
C MET A 31 17.36 -13.27 -1.00
N ASN A 32 18.33 -12.52 -0.46
CA ASN A 32 18.86 -12.77 0.88
C ASN A 32 17.81 -12.50 1.96
N HIS A 33 17.01 -11.43 1.83
CA HIS A 33 15.94 -11.09 2.77
C HIS A 33 14.88 -12.18 2.88
N PHE A 34 14.51 -12.79 1.75
CA PHE A 34 13.52 -13.88 1.70
C PHE A 34 14.16 -15.28 1.81
N GLY A 35 15.48 -15.37 1.89
CA GLY A 35 16.17 -16.64 2.03
C GLY A 35 16.07 -17.56 0.79
N VAL A 36 15.97 -16.99 -0.41
CA VAL A 36 15.79 -17.73 -1.67
C VAL A 36 16.99 -17.55 -2.60
N SER A 37 17.24 -18.57 -3.43
CA SER A 37 18.25 -18.51 -4.50
C SER A 37 17.58 -18.44 -5.89
N GLU A 38 18.30 -17.91 -6.88
CA GLU A 38 17.83 -17.92 -8.28
C GLU A 38 17.53 -19.35 -8.76
N ALA A 39 18.30 -20.34 -8.30
CA ALA A 39 18.07 -21.75 -8.63
C ALA A 39 16.73 -22.25 -8.06
N ASP A 40 16.36 -21.82 -6.85
CA ASP A 40 15.08 -22.19 -6.25
C ASP A 40 13.91 -21.50 -6.96
N LEU A 41 14.05 -20.21 -7.29
CA LEU A 41 13.04 -19.48 -8.08
C LEU A 41 12.76 -20.18 -9.41
N LYS A 42 13.81 -20.59 -10.15
CA LYS A 42 13.68 -21.35 -11.39
C LYS A 42 12.94 -22.67 -11.21
N LYS A 43 13.24 -23.42 -10.14
CA LYS A 43 12.55 -24.69 -9.82
C LYS A 43 11.05 -24.44 -9.53
N VAL A 44 10.74 -23.43 -8.75
CA VAL A 44 9.36 -23.08 -8.37
C VAL A 44 8.55 -22.63 -9.59
N LEU A 45 9.11 -21.76 -10.43
CA LEU A 45 8.47 -21.33 -11.69
C LEU A 45 8.29 -22.50 -12.67
N ALA A 46 9.27 -23.41 -12.77
CA ALA A 46 9.13 -24.61 -13.59
C ALA A 46 8.00 -25.51 -13.10
N ALA A 47 7.88 -25.70 -11.78
CA ALA A 47 6.78 -26.47 -11.16
C ALA A 47 5.43 -25.79 -11.37
N ALA A 48 5.37 -24.44 -11.33
CA ALA A 48 4.17 -23.68 -11.62
C ALA A 48 3.67 -23.88 -13.07
N LEU A 49 4.59 -24.08 -14.02
CA LEU A 49 4.26 -24.28 -15.43
C LEU A 49 4.06 -25.75 -15.82
N GLU A 50 4.30 -26.73 -14.93
CA GLU A 50 4.32 -28.18 -15.27
C GLU A 50 2.99 -28.72 -15.84
N LYS A 51 1.87 -28.05 -15.56
CA LYS A 51 0.55 -28.42 -16.07
C LYS A 51 0.07 -27.60 -17.26
N GLY A 52 1.01 -27.00 -17.99
CA GLY A 52 0.73 -26.24 -19.21
C GLY A 52 0.47 -24.76 -18.99
N GLY A 53 0.90 -24.22 -17.86
CA GLY A 53 0.88 -22.77 -17.62
C GLY A 53 1.54 -21.99 -18.74
N GLU A 54 0.88 -20.93 -19.22
CA GLU A 54 1.42 -20.02 -20.24
C GLU A 54 2.27 -18.92 -19.59
N TYR A 55 1.93 -18.58 -18.36
CA TYR A 55 2.61 -17.59 -17.53
C TYR A 55 2.55 -18.01 -16.05
N ALA A 56 3.61 -17.71 -15.32
CA ALA A 56 3.63 -17.84 -13.87
C ALA A 56 4.41 -16.69 -13.24
N ASP A 57 4.00 -16.27 -12.06
CA ASP A 57 4.76 -15.32 -11.25
C ASP A 57 4.81 -15.74 -9.77
N LEU A 58 5.85 -15.21 -9.11
CA LEU A 58 6.09 -15.31 -7.68
C LEU A 58 6.11 -13.90 -7.12
N PHE A 59 5.25 -13.63 -6.16
CA PHE A 59 5.15 -12.37 -5.45
C PHE A 59 5.50 -12.59 -3.98
N PHE A 60 6.72 -12.20 -3.61
CA PHE A 60 7.18 -12.23 -2.22
C PHE A 60 6.83 -10.93 -1.54
N GLU A 61 6.30 -11.01 -0.34
CA GLU A 61 5.94 -9.88 0.47
C GLU A 61 6.43 -10.03 1.90
N HIS A 62 7.00 -8.96 2.44
CA HIS A 62 7.22 -8.75 3.85
C HIS A 62 6.75 -7.34 4.19
N THR A 63 5.55 -7.25 4.72
CA THR A 63 4.91 -5.99 5.09
C THR A 63 4.78 -5.90 6.60
N ILE A 64 5.34 -4.84 7.18
CA ILE A 64 5.24 -4.52 8.60
C ILE A 64 4.39 -3.26 8.72
N THR A 65 3.27 -3.36 9.42
CA THR A 65 2.37 -2.24 9.72
C THR A 65 2.33 -2.00 11.22
N ASN A 66 2.63 -0.77 11.63
CA ASN A 66 2.47 -0.32 13.01
C ASN A 66 1.38 0.73 13.09
N SER A 67 0.63 0.73 14.16
CA SER A 67 -0.39 1.74 14.43
C SER A 67 -0.43 2.09 15.90
N ILE A 68 -0.62 3.38 16.17
CA ILE A 68 -0.77 3.94 17.52
C ILE A 68 -1.96 4.87 17.48
N ARG A 69 -2.81 4.79 18.50
CA ARG A 69 -3.95 5.68 18.68
C ARG A 69 -3.95 6.22 20.11
N LEU A 70 -4.04 7.53 20.22
CA LEU A 70 -4.28 8.23 21.46
C LEU A 70 -5.78 8.63 21.55
N MET A 71 -6.31 8.59 22.76
CA MET A 71 -7.59 9.19 23.13
C MET A 71 -7.31 10.17 24.27
N ASP A 72 -7.55 11.44 24.04
CA ASP A 72 -7.34 12.51 25.02
C ASP A 72 -5.94 12.48 25.67
N GLY A 73 -4.91 12.28 24.86
CA GLY A 73 -3.50 12.22 25.26
C GLY A 73 -3.04 10.90 25.86
N ALA A 74 -3.92 9.92 26.09
CA ALA A 74 -3.56 8.61 26.58
C ALA A 74 -3.55 7.57 25.46
N VAL A 75 -2.58 6.64 25.48
CA VAL A 75 -2.55 5.52 24.50
C VAL A 75 -3.78 4.64 24.73
N ASN A 76 -4.64 4.60 23.72
CA ASN A 76 -5.85 3.77 23.71
C ASN A 76 -5.60 2.43 23.03
N ASN A 77 -4.82 2.43 21.93
CA ASN A 77 -4.51 1.22 21.17
C ASN A 77 -3.13 1.36 20.53
N SER A 78 -2.41 0.26 20.47
CA SER A 78 -1.19 0.11 19.68
C SER A 78 -1.09 -1.33 19.20
N TYR A 79 -0.80 -1.52 17.91
CA TYR A 79 -0.59 -2.84 17.34
C TYR A 79 0.51 -2.82 16.27
N SER A 80 1.09 -3.99 16.05
CA SER A 80 1.96 -4.28 14.93
C SER A 80 1.44 -5.53 14.24
N ASN A 81 1.38 -5.49 12.91
CA ASN A 81 1.04 -6.63 12.06
C ASN A 81 2.20 -6.91 11.10
N ILE A 82 2.45 -8.18 10.83
CA ILE A 82 3.47 -8.62 9.88
C ILE A 82 2.79 -9.58 8.91
N ASP A 83 2.81 -9.21 7.63
CA ASP A 83 2.44 -10.09 6.54
C ASP A 83 3.72 -10.54 5.85
N TYR A 84 3.96 -11.85 5.82
CA TYR A 84 5.17 -12.46 5.28
C TYR A 84 4.84 -13.72 4.52
N GLY A 85 5.34 -13.82 3.29
CA GLY A 85 5.12 -15.03 2.50
C GLY A 85 5.40 -14.83 1.02
N VAL A 86 4.98 -15.83 0.24
CA VAL A 86 5.04 -15.80 -1.22
C VAL A 86 3.75 -16.34 -1.83
N GLY A 87 3.18 -15.55 -2.76
CA GLY A 87 2.10 -15.98 -3.64
C GLY A 87 2.65 -16.52 -4.95
N VAL A 88 2.10 -17.63 -5.42
CA VAL A 88 2.38 -18.22 -6.73
C VAL A 88 1.12 -18.13 -7.57
N ARG A 89 1.22 -17.49 -8.73
CA ARG A 89 0.12 -17.38 -9.69
C ARG A 89 0.51 -18.05 -11.00
N VAL A 90 -0.47 -18.73 -11.61
CA VAL A 90 -0.34 -19.38 -12.92
C VAL A 90 -1.50 -18.95 -13.79
N LEU A 91 -1.23 -18.60 -15.04
CA LEU A 91 -2.24 -18.23 -16.02
C LEU A 91 -2.24 -19.20 -17.20
N ILE A 92 -3.45 -19.54 -17.68
CA ILE A 92 -3.70 -20.31 -18.91
C ILE A 92 -4.91 -19.70 -19.59
N GLY A 93 -4.72 -18.95 -20.66
CA GLY A 93 -5.81 -18.18 -21.27
C GLY A 93 -6.47 -17.29 -20.21
N ASP A 94 -7.77 -17.49 -19.98
CA ASP A 94 -8.56 -16.75 -18.99
C ASP A 94 -8.61 -17.40 -17.60
N GLN A 95 -7.98 -18.56 -17.43
CA GLN A 95 -7.93 -19.26 -16.15
C GLN A 95 -6.74 -18.80 -15.33
N SER A 96 -6.97 -18.60 -14.03
CA SER A 96 -5.94 -18.24 -13.06
C SER A 96 -5.92 -19.24 -11.92
N GLY A 97 -4.76 -19.84 -11.67
CA GLY A 97 -4.50 -20.60 -10.45
C GLY A 97 -3.63 -19.79 -9.50
N TYR A 98 -4.00 -19.77 -8.23
CA TYR A 98 -3.27 -19.06 -7.19
C TYR A 98 -3.14 -19.89 -5.93
N ALA A 99 -1.96 -19.88 -5.32
CA ALA A 99 -1.71 -20.42 -4.01
C ALA A 99 -0.63 -19.61 -3.32
N TYR A 100 -0.66 -19.54 -1.99
CA TYR A 100 0.36 -18.82 -1.23
C TYR A 100 0.85 -19.67 -0.05
N VAL A 101 2.02 -19.32 0.47
CA VAL A 101 2.60 -19.88 1.68
C VAL A 101 3.29 -18.78 2.48
N GLU A 102 3.18 -18.86 3.81
CA GLU A 102 3.84 -17.93 4.73
C GLU A 102 5.27 -18.42 5.07
N ASN A 103 5.49 -19.72 4.98
CA ASN A 103 6.81 -20.30 5.23
C ASN A 103 7.59 -20.43 3.93
N ILE A 104 8.59 -19.56 3.72
CA ILE A 104 9.37 -19.48 2.48
C ILE A 104 10.49 -20.54 2.52
N THR A 105 10.10 -21.81 2.36
CA THR A 105 11.01 -22.93 2.09
C THR A 105 10.84 -23.41 0.65
N LEU A 106 11.88 -23.99 0.06
CA LEU A 106 11.77 -24.56 -1.29
C LEU A 106 10.65 -25.60 -1.38
N GLU A 107 10.46 -26.41 -0.34
CA GLU A 107 9.42 -27.44 -0.28
C GLU A 107 8.01 -26.81 -0.33
N ASP A 108 7.75 -25.83 0.52
CA ASP A 108 6.43 -25.18 0.60
C ASP A 108 6.14 -24.37 -0.67
N MET A 109 7.14 -23.67 -1.20
CA MET A 109 7.02 -22.96 -2.49
C MET A 109 6.69 -23.91 -3.65
N LEU A 110 7.34 -25.08 -3.73
CA LEU A 110 7.03 -26.10 -4.73
C LEU A 110 5.62 -26.66 -4.56
N LYS A 111 5.15 -26.84 -3.33
CA LYS A 111 3.78 -27.27 -3.03
C LYS A 111 2.76 -26.23 -3.48
N ALA A 112 3.00 -24.94 -3.19
CA ALA A 112 2.15 -23.83 -3.66
C ALA A 112 2.14 -23.77 -5.20
N ALA A 113 3.30 -23.86 -5.86
CA ALA A 113 3.42 -23.84 -7.30
C ALA A 113 2.63 -24.97 -7.98
N ARG A 114 2.75 -26.21 -7.50
CA ARG A 114 1.98 -27.34 -8.01
C ARG A 114 0.48 -27.20 -7.73
N THR A 115 0.10 -26.56 -6.63
CA THR A 115 -1.31 -26.29 -6.33
C THR A 115 -1.87 -25.26 -7.30
N ALA A 116 -1.19 -24.14 -7.54
CA ALA A 116 -1.58 -23.13 -8.52
C ALA A 116 -1.66 -23.73 -9.95
N ALA A 117 -0.66 -24.55 -10.33
CA ALA A 117 -0.64 -25.25 -11.60
C ALA A 117 -1.83 -26.19 -11.81
N ARG A 118 -2.28 -26.89 -10.74
CA ARG A 118 -3.45 -27.79 -10.80
C ARG A 118 -4.76 -27.01 -10.96
N ILE A 119 -4.86 -25.84 -10.32
CA ILE A 119 -6.07 -24.99 -10.41
C ILE A 119 -6.21 -24.45 -11.83
N ALA A 120 -5.12 -24.05 -12.47
CA ALA A 120 -5.08 -23.47 -13.82
C ALA A 120 -4.78 -24.51 -14.92
N SER A 121 -5.01 -25.83 -14.71
CA SER A 121 -4.48 -26.91 -15.56
C SER A 121 -4.98 -26.92 -17.00
N ALA A 122 -4.03 -27.00 -17.97
CA ALA A 122 -4.24 -27.40 -19.36
C ALA A 122 -3.07 -28.27 -19.86
N ASN A 123 -3.29 -29.09 -20.87
CA ASN A 123 -2.34 -30.14 -21.33
C ASN A 123 -1.27 -29.60 -22.30
N LYS A 124 -0.41 -28.65 -21.90
CA LYS A 124 0.72 -28.16 -22.75
C LYS A 124 2.00 -27.99 -21.94
N GLY A 125 3.14 -28.24 -22.56
CA GLY A 125 4.42 -28.41 -21.91
C GLY A 125 5.22 -27.14 -21.61
N ASN A 126 6.29 -27.31 -20.82
CA ASN A 126 7.17 -26.28 -20.27
C ASN A 126 8.05 -25.57 -21.30
N LYS A 127 8.31 -24.27 -21.06
CA LYS A 127 9.34 -23.47 -21.73
C LYS A 127 10.56 -23.28 -20.82
N PRO A 128 11.79 -23.25 -21.35
CA PRO A 128 12.97 -22.91 -20.55
C PRO A 128 12.91 -21.48 -20.04
N LEU A 129 13.36 -21.26 -18.78
CA LEU A 129 13.30 -19.99 -18.09
C LEU A 129 14.68 -19.36 -17.96
N ASN A 130 14.83 -18.16 -18.51
CA ASN A 130 15.96 -17.27 -18.23
C ASN A 130 15.46 -16.08 -17.44
N LEU A 131 15.86 -15.98 -16.17
CA LEU A 131 15.52 -14.84 -15.33
C LEU A 131 16.49 -13.69 -15.63
N THR A 132 15.94 -12.51 -15.82
CA THR A 132 16.70 -11.27 -16.05
C THR A 132 16.20 -10.20 -15.10
N GLU A 133 17.11 -9.57 -14.38
CA GLU A 133 16.77 -8.45 -13.52
C GLU A 133 16.23 -7.27 -14.34
N LYS A 134 15.00 -6.84 -14.02
CA LYS A 134 14.46 -5.58 -14.53
C LYS A 134 14.68 -4.50 -13.48
N VAL A 135 15.57 -3.59 -13.80
CA VAL A 135 15.82 -2.46 -12.92
C VAL A 135 14.72 -1.43 -13.03
N LEU A 136 14.13 -1.08 -11.91
CA LEU A 136 13.25 0.08 -11.82
C LEU A 136 14.05 1.34 -12.14
N LYS A 137 13.67 2.05 -13.20
CA LYS A 137 14.43 3.22 -13.71
C LYS A 137 14.36 4.44 -12.80
N LYS A 138 13.36 4.51 -11.95
CA LYS A 138 13.15 5.61 -10.99
C LYS A 138 12.79 5.03 -9.63
N ASN A 139 13.43 5.52 -8.60
CA ASN A 139 12.98 5.37 -7.24
C ASN A 139 12.20 6.63 -6.86
N TYR A 140 10.89 6.51 -6.72
CA TYR A 140 10.01 7.63 -6.36
C TYR A 140 10.03 7.89 -4.84
N TYR A 141 10.53 6.94 -4.05
CA TYR A 141 10.44 6.98 -2.59
C TYR A 141 11.84 6.95 -1.98
N THR A 142 12.40 8.13 -1.75
CA THR A 142 13.65 8.26 -0.98
C THR A 142 13.30 8.26 0.49
N VAL A 143 13.88 7.35 1.26
CA VAL A 143 13.66 7.21 2.69
C VAL A 143 14.98 7.45 3.41
N ALA A 144 15.09 8.58 4.09
CA ALA A 144 16.26 8.92 4.88
C ALA A 144 16.26 8.21 6.24
N SER A 145 15.08 7.99 6.81
CA SER A 145 14.88 7.32 8.11
C SER A 145 13.78 6.29 7.97
N PRO A 146 14.11 5.00 7.72
CA PRO A 146 13.14 3.94 7.53
C PRO A 146 12.38 3.62 8.82
N TRP A 147 11.11 3.23 8.68
CA TRP A 147 10.21 2.99 9.80
C TRP A 147 10.63 1.82 10.69
N GLU A 148 11.36 0.85 10.15
CA GLU A 148 11.88 -0.30 10.89
C GLU A 148 12.93 0.09 11.96
N GLU A 149 13.55 1.25 11.79
CA GLU A 149 14.52 1.80 12.73
C GLU A 149 13.90 2.74 13.78
N VAL A 150 12.56 3.01 13.67
CA VAL A 150 11.86 4.01 14.49
C VAL A 150 11.06 3.34 15.60
N SER A 151 11.41 3.66 16.84
CA SER A 151 10.71 3.12 18.01
C SER A 151 9.38 3.84 18.28
N LEU A 152 8.52 3.21 19.07
CA LEU A 152 7.31 3.85 19.59
C LEU A 152 7.60 5.17 20.32
N LYS A 153 8.71 5.22 21.07
CA LYS A 153 9.11 6.42 21.83
C LYS A 153 9.41 7.62 20.94
N ASP A 154 9.89 7.37 19.73
CA ASP A 154 10.21 8.44 18.77
C ASP A 154 8.93 9.03 18.14
N LYS A 155 7.89 8.24 18.01
CA LYS A 155 6.59 8.62 17.42
C LYS A 155 5.68 9.36 18.39
N MET A 156 5.69 8.96 19.67
CA MET A 156 4.82 9.48 20.70
C MET A 156 4.80 11.00 20.87
N PRO A 157 5.94 11.73 20.82
CA PRO A 157 5.94 13.18 20.96
C PRO A 157 5.06 13.91 19.93
N TYR A 158 5.03 13.44 18.67
CA TYR A 158 4.21 14.04 17.61
C TYR A 158 2.72 13.82 17.83
N LEU A 159 2.33 12.63 18.28
CA LEU A 159 0.94 12.33 18.64
C LEU A 159 0.47 13.14 19.84
N GLN A 160 1.31 13.25 20.87
CA GLN A 160 1.01 14.07 22.05
C GLN A 160 0.88 15.55 21.69
N LYS A 161 1.83 16.06 20.89
CA LYS A 161 1.79 17.43 20.40
C LYS A 161 0.53 17.72 19.57
N LEU A 162 0.13 16.79 18.69
CA LEU A 162 -1.10 16.91 17.91
C LEU A 162 -2.34 17.01 18.80
N ASN A 163 -2.43 16.12 19.79
CA ASN A 163 -3.50 16.16 20.79
C ASN A 163 -3.55 17.52 21.53
N ASP A 164 -2.42 17.96 22.07
CA ASP A 164 -2.35 19.16 22.90
C ASP A 164 -2.62 20.44 22.10
N GLN A 165 -2.15 20.50 20.86
CA GLN A 165 -2.44 21.62 19.97
C GLN A 165 -3.93 21.72 19.62
N ILE A 166 -4.61 20.60 19.34
CA ILE A 166 -6.05 20.61 19.06
C ILE A 166 -6.82 21.15 20.26
N PHE A 167 -6.53 20.70 21.47
CA PHE A 167 -7.15 21.23 22.69
C PHE A 167 -6.86 22.72 22.93
N ALA A 168 -5.65 23.19 22.58
CA ALA A 168 -5.26 24.58 22.76
C ALA A 168 -5.92 25.54 21.76
N LEU A 169 -6.30 25.08 20.57
CA LEU A 169 -6.83 25.90 19.49
C LEU A 169 -8.28 26.36 19.73
N ASP A 170 -9.11 25.54 20.40
CA ASP A 170 -10.50 25.89 20.63
C ASP A 170 -11.02 25.30 21.96
N LYS A 171 -11.59 26.14 22.83
CA LYS A 171 -12.14 25.73 24.14
C LYS A 171 -13.34 24.79 24.06
N ARG A 172 -13.98 24.68 22.90
CA ARG A 172 -15.10 23.76 22.65
C ARG A 172 -14.64 22.34 22.41
N VAL A 173 -13.34 22.11 22.21
CA VAL A 173 -12.79 20.77 22.05
C VAL A 173 -13.05 19.97 23.32
N HIS A 174 -13.85 18.93 23.18
CA HIS A 174 -14.24 18.04 24.27
C HIS A 174 -13.41 16.76 24.27
N LYS A 175 -13.03 16.27 23.06
CA LYS A 175 -12.27 15.03 22.90
C LYS A 175 -11.41 15.06 21.66
N VAL A 176 -10.26 14.42 21.73
CA VAL A 176 -9.32 14.26 20.60
C VAL A 176 -8.96 12.78 20.44
N GLN A 177 -9.00 12.29 19.22
CA GLN A 177 -8.43 10.99 18.83
C GLN A 177 -7.31 11.24 17.85
N ALA A 178 -6.06 11.15 18.27
CA ALA A 178 -4.89 11.25 17.42
C ALA A 178 -4.42 9.84 17.02
N SER A 179 -4.03 9.65 15.76
CA SER A 179 -3.54 8.36 15.27
C SER A 179 -2.38 8.51 14.31
N GLN A 180 -1.44 7.60 14.40
CA GLN A 180 -0.34 7.46 13.45
C GLN A 180 -0.27 5.99 13.03
N SER A 181 -0.09 5.77 11.74
CA SER A 181 0.20 4.45 11.18
C SER A 181 1.37 4.57 10.23
N ASP A 182 2.26 3.61 10.29
CA ASP A 182 3.33 3.44 9.31
C ASP A 182 3.35 2.01 8.78
N THR A 183 3.70 1.88 7.52
CA THR A 183 3.84 0.60 6.84
C THR A 183 5.13 0.60 6.04
N THR A 184 5.86 -0.50 6.12
CA THR A 184 6.98 -0.79 5.23
C THR A 184 6.72 -2.10 4.54
N SER A 185 6.78 -2.11 3.20
CA SER A 185 6.65 -3.32 2.41
C SER A 185 7.90 -3.56 1.59
N HIS A 186 8.51 -4.73 1.79
CA HIS A 186 9.54 -5.29 0.94
C HIS A 186 8.87 -6.24 -0.06
N ILE A 187 8.87 -5.87 -1.32
CA ILE A 187 8.27 -6.66 -2.40
C ILE A 187 9.38 -7.20 -3.31
N PHE A 188 9.43 -8.51 -3.46
CA PHE A 188 10.28 -9.15 -4.45
C PHE A 188 9.42 -9.93 -5.44
N PHE A 189 9.57 -9.64 -6.70
CA PHE A 189 8.79 -10.22 -7.77
C PHE A 189 9.68 -10.92 -8.78
N CYS A 190 9.25 -12.09 -9.25
CA CYS A 190 9.83 -12.73 -10.44
C CYS A 190 8.76 -13.48 -11.23
N ASN A 191 8.97 -13.61 -12.56
CA ASN A 191 8.02 -14.28 -13.42
C ASN A 191 8.67 -15.19 -14.45
N SER A 192 7.84 -15.97 -15.14
CA SER A 192 8.25 -16.91 -16.19
C SER A 192 8.72 -16.26 -17.50
N GLU A 193 8.57 -14.95 -17.64
CA GLU A 193 9.11 -14.17 -18.75
C GLU A 193 10.54 -13.68 -18.47
N GLY A 194 11.07 -14.01 -17.29
CA GLY A 194 12.43 -13.69 -16.90
C GLY A 194 12.58 -12.37 -16.17
N VAL A 195 11.49 -11.70 -15.80
CA VAL A 195 11.54 -10.43 -15.07
C VAL A 195 11.76 -10.70 -13.58
N MET A 196 12.71 -9.99 -12.98
CA MET A 196 12.89 -9.90 -11.53
C MET A 196 13.05 -8.46 -11.12
N PHE A 197 12.39 -8.05 -10.03
CA PHE A 197 12.61 -6.75 -9.41
C PHE A 197 12.33 -6.79 -7.92
N TYR A 198 12.94 -5.85 -7.21
CA TYR A 198 12.65 -5.54 -5.81
C TYR A 198 12.10 -4.13 -5.72
N ASP A 199 11.12 -3.95 -4.81
CA ASP A 199 10.50 -2.67 -4.56
C ASP A 199 10.33 -2.46 -3.05
N TYR A 200 10.74 -1.30 -2.56
CA TYR A 200 10.59 -0.89 -1.17
C TYR A 200 9.51 0.20 -1.09
N ARG A 201 8.47 -0.06 -0.33
CA ARG A 201 7.28 0.79 -0.27
C ARG A 201 7.03 1.27 1.15
N PRO A 202 7.47 2.48 1.51
CA PRO A 202 7.08 3.11 2.76
C PRO A 202 5.69 3.73 2.63
N MET A 203 4.97 3.80 3.74
CA MET A 203 3.72 4.56 3.86
C MET A 203 3.63 5.09 5.28
N VAL A 204 3.16 6.33 5.42
CA VAL A 204 2.85 6.91 6.72
C VAL A 204 1.54 7.68 6.65
N THR A 205 0.77 7.61 7.73
CA THR A 205 -0.41 8.44 7.94
C THR A 205 -0.35 9.02 9.35
N LEU A 206 -0.55 10.32 9.48
CA LEU A 206 -0.79 11.01 10.74
C LEU A 206 -2.13 11.75 10.62
N GLY A 207 -3.00 11.61 11.61
CA GLY A 207 -4.30 12.26 11.58
C GLY A 207 -4.93 12.38 12.95
N ALA A 208 -5.98 13.20 13.01
CA ALA A 208 -6.78 13.36 14.21
C ALA A 208 -8.26 13.58 13.92
N VAL A 209 -9.11 13.07 14.80
CA VAL A 209 -10.50 13.46 14.93
C VAL A 209 -10.59 14.46 16.07
N CYS A 210 -11.10 15.64 15.77
CA CYS A 210 -11.47 16.66 16.76
C CYS A 210 -12.98 16.58 17.03
N ILE A 211 -13.36 16.46 18.30
CA ILE A 211 -14.76 16.42 18.74
C ILE A 211 -14.99 17.65 19.61
N MET A 212 -15.93 18.49 19.20
CA MET A 212 -16.31 19.71 19.91
C MET A 212 -17.73 19.63 20.44
N GLU A 213 -17.98 20.33 21.51
CA GLU A 213 -19.31 20.51 22.08
C GLU A 213 -19.63 22.00 22.28
N GLU A 214 -20.81 22.42 21.83
CA GLU A 214 -21.33 23.79 21.99
C GLU A 214 -22.85 23.75 22.21
N ASN A 215 -23.32 24.27 23.35
CA ASN A 215 -24.75 24.33 23.68
C ASN A 215 -25.50 22.99 23.59
N GLY A 216 -24.85 21.90 23.99
CA GLY A 216 -25.40 20.55 23.94
C GLY A 216 -25.41 19.90 22.56
N ARG A 217 -24.84 20.55 21.55
CA ARG A 217 -24.59 20.00 20.22
C ARG A 217 -23.14 19.52 20.12
N THR A 218 -22.95 18.32 19.63
CA THR A 218 -21.63 17.74 19.40
C THR A 218 -21.38 17.62 17.88
N GLU A 219 -20.22 18.05 17.45
CA GLU A 219 -19.74 17.90 16.07
C GLU A 219 -18.33 17.32 16.07
N ASN A 220 -17.98 16.64 14.98
CA ASN A 220 -16.65 16.11 14.80
C ASN A 220 -16.13 16.34 13.39
N GLY A 221 -14.83 16.65 13.28
CA GLY A 221 -14.09 16.79 12.04
C GLY A 221 -12.83 15.95 12.06
N TYR A 222 -12.34 15.59 10.90
CA TYR A 222 -11.15 14.78 10.72
C TYR A 222 -10.18 15.45 9.79
N ALA A 223 -8.91 15.46 10.15
CA ALA A 223 -7.82 15.86 9.26
C ALA A 223 -6.69 14.85 9.32
N ALA A 224 -6.06 14.58 8.19
CA ALA A 224 -4.93 13.68 8.09
C ALA A 224 -4.00 14.04 6.92
N ARG A 225 -2.79 13.54 7.01
CA ARG A 225 -1.82 13.51 5.91
C ARG A 225 -1.26 12.11 5.77
N ALA A 226 -1.16 11.65 4.52
CA ALA A 226 -0.60 10.35 4.18
C ALA A 226 0.40 10.51 3.04
N TYR A 227 1.59 9.93 3.21
CA TYR A 227 2.67 10.02 2.21
C TYR A 227 3.50 8.73 2.16
N ARG A 228 4.17 8.52 1.05
CA ARG A 228 5.18 7.48 0.89
C ARG A 228 6.54 8.00 1.33
N ARG A 229 6.69 8.20 2.65
CA ARG A 229 7.91 8.75 3.27
C ARG A 229 8.29 7.98 4.53
N GLY A 230 9.55 8.16 4.96
CA GLY A 230 10.05 7.68 6.25
C GLY A 230 9.69 8.59 7.41
N PHE A 231 10.39 8.38 8.53
CA PHE A 231 10.14 9.11 9.78
C PHE A 231 10.29 10.63 9.67
N ASP A 232 11.11 11.11 8.75
CA ASP A 232 11.29 12.53 8.43
C ASP A 232 9.99 13.25 8.00
N PHE A 233 8.93 12.50 7.71
CA PHE A 233 7.59 13.04 7.50
C PHE A 233 7.00 13.66 8.77
N LEU A 234 7.25 13.08 9.94
CA LEU A 234 6.73 13.58 11.20
C LEU A 234 7.49 14.84 11.59
N SER A 235 6.87 15.98 11.43
CA SER A 235 7.42 17.31 11.74
C SER A 235 6.40 18.19 12.45
N ASP A 236 6.90 19.22 13.09
CA ASP A 236 6.06 20.21 13.76
C ASP A 236 5.08 20.89 12.81
N GLU A 237 5.50 21.12 11.58
CA GLU A 237 4.68 21.73 10.52
C GLU A 237 3.52 20.83 10.14
N VAL A 238 3.76 19.54 9.94
CA VAL A 238 2.70 18.57 9.60
C VAL A 238 1.69 18.47 10.75
N VAL A 239 2.16 18.45 11.99
CA VAL A 239 1.30 18.43 13.18
C VAL A 239 0.43 19.69 13.25
N ASP A 240 1.02 20.88 13.06
CA ASP A 240 0.28 22.16 13.11
C ASP A 240 -0.80 22.25 12.03
N VAL A 241 -0.50 21.84 10.81
CA VAL A 241 -1.46 21.83 9.70
C VAL A 241 -2.64 20.90 10.01
N ILE A 242 -2.39 19.69 10.47
CA ILE A 242 -3.44 18.74 10.81
C ILE A 242 -4.30 19.24 11.98
N ALA A 243 -3.67 19.80 13.01
CA ALA A 243 -4.38 20.32 14.17
C ALA A 243 -5.34 21.46 13.81
N ARG A 244 -4.87 22.45 13.03
CA ARG A 244 -5.70 23.58 12.57
C ARG A 244 -6.84 23.11 11.69
N GLU A 245 -6.56 22.25 10.73
CA GLU A 245 -7.56 21.75 9.79
C GLU A 245 -8.66 20.95 10.49
N ALA A 246 -8.31 20.08 11.46
CA ALA A 246 -9.28 19.33 12.24
C ALA A 246 -10.20 20.25 13.06
N VAL A 247 -9.64 21.30 13.68
CA VAL A 247 -10.39 22.28 14.45
C VAL A 247 -11.28 23.14 13.56
N ASP A 248 -10.76 23.64 12.44
CA ASP A 248 -11.49 24.50 11.49
C ASP A 248 -12.66 23.75 10.86
N GLN A 249 -12.45 22.53 10.42
CA GLN A 249 -13.52 21.68 9.86
C GLN A 249 -14.61 21.40 10.88
N THR A 250 -14.26 21.07 12.13
CA THR A 250 -15.24 20.84 13.19
C THR A 250 -16.02 22.10 13.54
N SER A 251 -15.33 23.24 13.66
CA SER A 251 -15.95 24.56 13.92
C SER A 251 -16.95 24.95 12.83
N LEU A 252 -16.63 24.65 11.57
CA LEU A 252 -17.51 24.96 10.44
C LEU A 252 -18.84 24.22 10.53
N LEU A 253 -18.85 22.99 11.06
CA LEU A 253 -20.05 22.17 11.15
C LEU A 253 -21.12 22.80 12.07
N PHE A 254 -20.76 23.54 13.10
CA PHE A 254 -21.73 24.26 13.95
C PHE A 254 -22.52 25.33 13.18
N LYS A 255 -21.95 25.85 12.09
CA LYS A 255 -22.58 26.85 11.20
C LYS A 255 -23.20 26.22 9.95
N ALA A 256 -22.98 24.91 9.74
CA ALA A 256 -23.48 24.23 8.57
C ALA A 256 -25.01 24.11 8.57
N ILE A 257 -25.61 24.28 7.42
CA ILE A 257 -27.03 24.07 7.16
C ILE A 257 -27.24 22.75 6.41
N LYS A 258 -28.37 22.10 6.66
CA LYS A 258 -28.74 20.91 5.88
C LYS A 258 -29.19 21.36 4.48
N PRO A 259 -28.51 20.91 3.40
CA PRO A 259 -28.99 21.19 2.04
C PRO A 259 -30.34 20.49 1.80
N LYS A 260 -31.17 21.09 0.96
CA LYS A 260 -32.38 20.41 0.48
C LYS A 260 -31.99 19.33 -0.49
N GLY A 261 -32.57 18.14 -0.36
CA GLY A 261 -32.46 17.08 -1.37
C GLY A 261 -33.24 17.45 -2.63
N GLY A 262 -32.79 16.94 -3.78
CA GLY A 262 -33.44 17.15 -5.05
C GLY A 262 -32.46 17.14 -6.23
N GLU A 263 -33.00 17.25 -7.45
CA GLU A 263 -32.21 17.41 -8.66
C GLU A 263 -31.69 18.86 -8.76
N MET A 264 -30.40 19.02 -8.91
CA MET A 264 -29.77 20.35 -9.00
C MET A 264 -28.43 20.27 -9.73
N PRO A 265 -27.96 21.37 -10.34
CA PRO A 265 -26.60 21.47 -10.86
C PRO A 265 -25.59 21.31 -9.71
N VAL A 266 -24.54 20.50 -9.94
CA VAL A 266 -23.47 20.24 -8.97
C VAL A 266 -22.12 20.64 -9.58
N VAL A 267 -21.38 21.48 -8.86
CA VAL A 267 -19.97 21.77 -9.18
C VAL A 267 -19.09 20.92 -8.27
N MET A 268 -18.24 20.09 -8.89
CA MET A 268 -17.31 19.22 -8.19
C MET A 268 -15.93 19.90 -8.17
N GLY A 269 -15.44 20.20 -6.96
CA GLY A 269 -14.08 20.69 -6.78
C GLY A 269 -13.05 19.55 -6.85
N ALA A 270 -11.77 19.89 -7.04
CA ALA A 270 -10.68 18.92 -6.96
C ALA A 270 -10.55 18.34 -5.55
N GLY A 271 -10.09 17.11 -5.42
CA GLY A 271 -9.90 16.40 -4.15
C GLY A 271 -10.92 15.29 -3.92
N GLY A 272 -11.68 15.30 -2.81
CA GLY A 272 -12.60 14.24 -2.41
C GLY A 272 -13.66 13.85 -3.45
N SER A 273 -14.07 14.79 -4.32
CA SER A 273 -14.96 14.50 -5.45
C SER A 273 -14.32 13.57 -6.52
N GLY A 274 -12.99 13.47 -6.53
CA GLY A 274 -12.28 12.53 -7.39
C GLY A 274 -12.64 11.05 -7.10
N ILE A 275 -13.08 10.75 -5.88
CA ILE A 275 -13.58 9.40 -5.53
C ILE A 275 -14.79 9.03 -6.39
N LEU A 276 -15.70 9.97 -6.66
CA LEU A 276 -16.84 9.70 -7.54
C LEU A 276 -16.39 9.33 -8.96
N LEU A 277 -15.35 9.99 -9.47
CA LEU A 277 -14.76 9.65 -10.78
C LEU A 277 -14.08 8.28 -10.74
N HIS A 278 -13.37 7.94 -9.66
CA HIS A 278 -12.76 6.65 -9.43
C HIS A 278 -13.82 5.53 -9.46
N GLU A 279 -14.91 5.67 -8.72
CA GLU A 279 -15.99 4.68 -8.69
C GLU A 279 -16.74 4.57 -10.02
N ALA A 280 -17.00 5.71 -10.68
CA ALA A 280 -17.80 5.72 -11.91
C ALA A 280 -17.02 5.24 -13.15
N ILE A 281 -15.72 5.51 -13.21
CA ILE A 281 -14.89 5.25 -14.40
C ILE A 281 -13.70 4.36 -14.06
N GLY A 282 -12.98 4.63 -12.97
CA GLY A 282 -11.75 3.92 -12.63
C GLY A 282 -11.95 2.40 -12.60
N HIS A 283 -12.85 1.91 -11.79
CA HIS A 283 -13.15 0.48 -11.70
C HIS A 283 -13.71 -0.13 -12.99
N THR A 284 -14.47 0.64 -13.77
CA THR A 284 -15.04 0.13 -15.03
C THR A 284 -13.98 0.00 -16.14
N PHE A 285 -12.82 0.65 -16.01
CA PHE A 285 -11.72 0.54 -16.96
C PHE A 285 -10.67 -0.51 -16.56
N GLU A 286 -10.83 -1.18 -15.42
CA GLU A 286 -9.92 -2.27 -15.03
C GLU A 286 -9.87 -3.36 -16.09
N ALA A 287 -8.66 -3.79 -16.41
CA ALA A 287 -8.41 -4.69 -17.53
C ALA A 287 -9.08 -6.06 -17.37
N ASP A 288 -9.19 -6.57 -16.14
CA ASP A 288 -9.83 -7.86 -15.86
C ASP A 288 -11.35 -7.83 -16.07
N PHE A 289 -12.03 -6.75 -15.71
CA PHE A 289 -13.46 -6.56 -15.99
C PHE A 289 -13.72 -6.42 -17.49
N ASN A 290 -12.88 -5.66 -18.19
CA ASN A 290 -13.00 -5.49 -19.63
C ASN A 290 -12.72 -6.79 -20.39
N ARG A 291 -11.68 -7.54 -20.02
CA ARG A 291 -11.33 -8.82 -20.63
C ARG A 291 -12.40 -9.88 -20.44
N LYS A 292 -13.06 -9.90 -19.28
CA LYS A 292 -14.17 -10.83 -18.97
C LYS A 292 -15.52 -10.38 -19.53
N ASN A 293 -15.56 -9.26 -20.24
CA ASN A 293 -16.78 -8.65 -20.78
C ASN A 293 -17.84 -8.34 -19.71
N VAL A 294 -17.39 -7.94 -18.52
CA VAL A 294 -18.25 -7.57 -17.39
C VAL A 294 -18.48 -6.07 -17.34
N SER A 295 -17.48 -5.28 -17.78
CA SER A 295 -17.60 -3.83 -17.84
C SER A 295 -18.51 -3.37 -18.98
N ILE A 296 -19.28 -2.29 -18.76
CA ILE A 296 -20.04 -1.59 -19.81
C ILE A 296 -19.12 -0.98 -20.89
N PHE A 297 -17.82 -0.90 -20.65
CA PHE A 297 -16.81 -0.38 -21.58
C PHE A 297 -15.99 -1.47 -22.28
N ALA A 298 -16.34 -2.76 -22.10
CA ALA A 298 -15.55 -3.89 -22.60
C ALA A 298 -15.18 -3.75 -24.09
N ASP A 299 -16.12 -3.40 -24.96
CA ASP A 299 -15.90 -3.26 -26.41
C ASP A 299 -15.70 -1.81 -26.87
N GLN A 300 -15.29 -0.91 -25.96
CA GLN A 300 -15.15 0.51 -26.25
C GLN A 300 -13.72 0.98 -26.49
N LEU A 301 -12.76 0.06 -26.60
CA LEU A 301 -11.38 0.41 -26.90
C LEU A 301 -11.29 1.24 -28.18
N ASN A 302 -10.56 2.38 -28.13
CA ASN A 302 -10.44 3.36 -29.21
C ASN A 302 -11.76 4.08 -29.58
N LYS A 303 -12.80 3.96 -28.80
CA LYS A 303 -14.03 4.73 -28.99
C LYS A 303 -14.18 5.81 -27.90
N LYS A 304 -14.83 6.88 -28.25
CA LYS A 304 -15.15 7.96 -27.32
C LYS A 304 -16.26 7.49 -26.36
N VAL A 305 -15.99 7.55 -25.06
CA VAL A 305 -16.87 7.04 -24.00
C VAL A 305 -17.44 8.15 -23.09
N CYS A 306 -17.01 9.40 -23.27
CA CYS A 306 -17.49 10.52 -22.47
C CYS A 306 -17.60 11.80 -23.32
N SER A 307 -18.01 12.91 -22.69
CA SER A 307 -18.07 14.23 -23.35
C SER A 307 -16.72 14.66 -23.91
N GLU A 308 -16.72 15.43 -24.99
CA GLU A 308 -15.49 15.95 -25.60
C GLU A 308 -14.69 16.93 -24.71
N HIS A 309 -15.31 17.40 -23.64
CA HIS A 309 -14.68 18.30 -22.68
C HIS A 309 -14.01 17.56 -21.52
N ILE A 310 -14.09 16.22 -21.48
CA ILE A 310 -13.54 15.41 -20.39
C ILE A 310 -12.43 14.51 -20.96
N ASN A 311 -11.27 14.58 -20.31
CA ASN A 311 -10.17 13.64 -20.52
C ASN A 311 -9.81 12.99 -19.18
N VAL A 312 -9.74 11.67 -19.17
CA VAL A 312 -9.31 10.89 -18.00
C VAL A 312 -7.97 10.26 -18.31
N VAL A 313 -7.01 10.47 -17.44
CA VAL A 313 -5.65 9.90 -17.56
C VAL A 313 -5.37 9.07 -16.32
N ASP A 314 -4.99 7.81 -16.54
CA ASP A 314 -4.42 6.93 -15.52
C ASP A 314 -2.90 6.96 -15.68
N ASP A 315 -2.21 7.51 -14.69
CA ASP A 315 -0.77 7.74 -14.74
C ASP A 315 -0.08 7.18 -13.50
N GLY A 316 0.57 6.02 -13.65
CA GLY A 316 1.39 5.39 -12.62
C GLY A 316 2.78 6.01 -12.42
N THR A 317 3.10 7.15 -13.05
CA THR A 317 4.41 7.82 -12.97
C THR A 317 4.41 9.07 -12.09
N ILE A 318 3.31 9.38 -11.43
CA ILE A 318 3.20 10.50 -10.49
C ILE A 318 3.96 10.11 -9.20
N PRO A 319 4.95 10.94 -8.75
CA PRO A 319 5.74 10.66 -7.54
C PRO A 319 4.91 10.74 -6.25
#